data_7f0d574e4b0c714aac654967df6a4d2f
#
_entry.id   7f0d574e4b0c714aac654967df6a4d2f
#
_cell.length_a   1.000
_cell.length_b   1.000
_cell.length_c   1.000
_cell.angle_alpha   90.00
_cell.angle_beta   90.00
_cell.angle_gamma   90.00
#
_symmetry.space_group_name_H-M   'P 1'
#
loop_
_entity.id
_entity.type
_entity.pdbx_description
1 polymer ?
#
loop_
_entity_poly.entity_id
_entity_poly.type
_entity_poly.pdbx_seq_one_letter_code
_entity_poly.pdbx_strand_id
1 'polypeptide(L)'
;GCSGSEIGWLFDPAVWVDDDGTGYLYFGGIGNTAGKPDDFIKNPKCGRVVKLADDMVSLAGDPVTIDAPYMFEDSGINKIGDKYYYSYCTNWTNVSGRDETIPAANIAVMESDNPMTGFKFVGCVLKNPGTYFGASGNNHHCFAEFKGTWYAFYHTKKDTLALGTKADYRTTYADILNLGENGNFTNKDGSVADTKMTAAGVTAVGPVNPYN
;
A
#
# COMPACT_ATOMS: atom_id res chain seq x y z
N GLY A 1 13.81 20.73 -4.60
CA GLY A 1 13.16 19.71 -3.75
C GLY A 1 11.65 19.83 -3.82
N CYS A 2 10.93 18.72 -3.70
CA CYS A 2 9.46 18.75 -3.64
C CYS A 2 9.00 19.53 -2.42
N SER A 3 8.12 20.50 -2.61
CA SER A 3 7.46 21.21 -1.51
C SER A 3 6.15 20.49 -1.15
N GLY A 4 5.73 20.58 0.11
CA GLY A 4 4.44 20.07 0.53
C GLY A 4 3.24 20.70 -0.20
N SER A 5 3.43 21.84 -0.87
CA SER A 5 2.41 22.47 -1.71
C SER A 5 2.19 21.74 -3.04
N GLU A 6 3.18 20.98 -3.52
CA GLU A 6 3.10 20.26 -4.80
C GLU A 6 2.58 18.84 -4.67
N ILE A 7 2.80 18.18 -3.53
CA ILE A 7 2.45 16.79 -3.30
C ILE A 7 1.51 16.56 -2.12
N GLY A 8 0.97 17.61 -1.54
CA GLY A 8 0.08 17.51 -0.38
C GLY A 8 0.84 17.15 0.90
N TRP A 9 0.99 15.86 1.20
CA TRP A 9 1.69 15.37 2.39
C TRP A 9 2.97 14.62 2.05
N LEU A 10 4.05 14.95 2.75
CA LEU A 10 5.35 14.25 2.69
C LEU A 10 5.40 13.21 3.81
N PHE A 11 4.70 12.08 3.66
CA PHE A 11 4.57 11.08 4.72
C PHE A 11 4.44 9.66 4.18
N ASP A 12 4.25 8.69 5.08
CA ASP A 12 4.10 7.26 4.81
C ASP A 12 5.20 6.72 3.89
N PRO A 13 6.47 6.77 4.33
CA PRO A 13 7.58 6.31 3.52
C PRO A 13 7.67 4.79 3.45
N ALA A 14 8.04 4.28 2.26
CA ALA A 14 8.50 2.92 2.07
C ALA A 14 9.88 2.93 1.41
N VAL A 15 10.70 1.94 1.72
CA VAL A 15 12.05 1.81 1.16
C VAL A 15 12.18 0.46 0.47
N TRP A 16 12.80 0.48 -0.69
CA TRP A 16 13.28 -0.72 -1.37
C TRP A 16 14.79 -0.61 -1.58
N VAL A 17 15.50 -1.69 -1.27
CA VAL A 17 16.92 -1.84 -1.63
C VAL A 17 16.97 -2.95 -2.67
N ASP A 18 17.40 -2.60 -3.87
CA ASP A 18 17.46 -3.53 -5.00
C ASP A 18 18.67 -4.47 -4.90
N ASP A 19 18.71 -5.49 -5.76
CA ASP A 19 19.74 -6.54 -5.76
C ASP A 19 21.16 -5.99 -5.98
N ASP A 20 21.27 -4.82 -6.63
CA ASP A 20 22.54 -4.10 -6.84
C ASP A 20 22.94 -3.20 -5.66
N GLY A 21 22.16 -3.18 -4.59
CA GLY A 21 22.35 -2.33 -3.41
C GLY A 21 21.81 -0.92 -3.55
N THR A 22 21.19 -0.56 -4.67
CA THR A 22 20.58 0.76 -4.85
C THR A 22 19.32 0.91 -3.97
N GLY A 23 19.28 1.96 -3.14
CA GLY A 23 18.12 2.30 -2.31
C GLY A 23 17.15 3.24 -3.03
N TYR A 24 15.86 3.01 -2.83
CA TYR A 24 14.76 3.84 -3.33
C TYR A 24 13.80 4.17 -2.20
N LEU A 25 13.43 5.44 -2.08
CA LEU A 25 12.44 5.94 -1.11
C LEU A 25 11.15 6.31 -1.84
N TYR A 26 10.06 5.68 -1.46
CA TYR A 26 8.71 5.99 -1.93
C TYR A 26 7.95 6.72 -0.84
N PHE A 27 7.16 7.73 -1.19
CA PHE A 27 6.45 8.54 -0.21
C PHE A 27 5.35 9.38 -0.86
N GLY A 28 4.53 10.02 -0.05
CA GLY A 28 3.55 11.01 -0.48
C GLY A 28 2.13 10.71 -0.01
N GLY A 29 1.26 11.66 -0.28
CA GLY A 29 -0.15 11.57 0.03
C GLY A 29 -0.90 12.79 -0.47
N ILE A 30 -2.22 12.67 -0.66
CA ILE A 30 -3.02 13.71 -1.30
C ILE A 30 -3.18 14.98 -0.43
N GLY A 31 -3.09 14.83 0.90
CA GLY A 31 -3.35 15.93 1.82
C GLY A 31 -4.83 16.26 1.97
N ASN A 32 -5.14 17.52 2.29
CA ASN A 32 -6.51 17.96 2.48
C ASN A 32 -7.26 18.06 1.14
N THR A 33 -8.37 17.33 1.02
CA THR A 33 -9.23 17.29 -0.17
C THR A 33 -10.47 18.17 -0.06
N ALA A 34 -10.68 18.85 1.06
CA ALA A 34 -11.85 19.71 1.24
C ALA A 34 -11.92 20.82 0.18
N GLY A 35 -13.01 20.85 -0.57
CA GLY A 35 -13.23 21.82 -1.65
C GLY A 35 -12.38 21.62 -2.91
N LYS A 36 -11.64 20.51 -3.01
CA LYS A 36 -10.92 20.14 -4.23
C LYS A 36 -11.89 19.53 -5.25
N PRO A 37 -11.69 19.79 -6.55
CA PRO A 37 -12.51 19.18 -7.60
C PRO A 37 -12.27 17.66 -7.66
N ASP A 38 -13.27 16.93 -8.15
CA ASP A 38 -13.22 15.46 -8.28
C ASP A 38 -12.01 14.97 -9.07
N ASP A 39 -11.63 15.68 -10.13
CA ASP A 39 -10.47 15.31 -10.96
C ASP A 39 -9.14 15.37 -10.20
N PHE A 40 -9.01 16.26 -9.22
CA PHE A 40 -7.85 16.30 -8.34
C PHE A 40 -7.79 15.05 -7.44
N ILE A 41 -8.95 14.54 -7.00
CA ILE A 41 -9.03 13.34 -6.17
C ILE A 41 -8.78 12.08 -7.00
N LYS A 42 -9.27 12.07 -8.25
CA LYS A 42 -9.07 10.95 -9.18
C LYS A 42 -7.61 10.81 -9.62
N ASN A 43 -6.94 11.94 -9.84
CA ASN A 43 -5.57 12.00 -10.37
C ASN A 43 -4.70 12.93 -9.51
N PRO A 44 -4.41 12.57 -8.25
CA PRO A 44 -3.77 13.50 -7.31
C PRO A 44 -2.30 13.75 -7.62
N LYS A 45 -1.64 12.85 -8.36
CA LYS A 45 -0.20 12.93 -8.70
C LYS A 45 0.68 13.20 -7.48
N CYS A 46 0.33 12.62 -6.34
CA CYS A 46 0.98 12.85 -5.06
C CYS A 46 1.99 11.77 -4.64
N GLY A 47 2.02 10.63 -5.32
CA GLY A 47 3.04 9.60 -5.12
C GLY A 47 4.40 10.04 -5.66
N ARG A 48 5.47 9.70 -4.94
CA ARG A 48 6.85 10.01 -5.32
C ARG A 48 7.77 8.83 -5.06
N VAL A 49 8.79 8.73 -5.90
CA VAL A 49 9.95 7.88 -5.66
C VAL A 49 11.21 8.67 -5.92
N VAL A 50 12.24 8.43 -5.12
CA VAL A 50 13.57 9.01 -5.31
C VAL A 50 14.64 7.98 -5.02
N LYS A 51 15.73 8.02 -5.79
CA LYS A 51 16.92 7.23 -5.50
C LYS A 51 17.65 7.81 -4.29
N LEU A 52 18.06 6.94 -3.38
CA LEU A 52 18.95 7.31 -2.26
C LEU A 52 20.41 7.27 -2.69
N ALA A 53 21.23 8.09 -2.06
CA ALA A 53 22.68 8.00 -2.17
C ALA A 53 23.22 6.77 -1.41
N ASP A 54 24.48 6.46 -1.55
CA ASP A 54 25.11 5.29 -0.92
C ASP A 54 25.07 5.33 0.61
N ASP A 55 24.90 6.51 1.19
CA ASP A 55 24.72 6.69 2.65
C ASP A 55 23.31 6.32 3.15
N MET A 56 22.37 6.01 2.25
CA MET A 56 20.97 5.66 2.50
C MET A 56 20.14 6.73 3.25
N VAL A 57 20.66 7.94 3.40
CA VAL A 57 19.98 9.06 4.08
C VAL A 57 19.93 10.32 3.24
N SER A 58 20.80 10.46 2.23
CA SER A 58 20.80 11.56 1.28
C SER A 58 20.09 11.18 -0.02
N LEU A 59 19.58 12.16 -0.74
CA LEU A 59 18.93 11.93 -2.04
C LEU A 59 19.97 11.96 -3.17
N ALA A 60 19.90 11.01 -4.11
CA ALA A 60 20.75 10.93 -5.29
C ALA A 60 20.06 11.47 -6.56
N GLY A 61 19.17 12.44 -6.42
CA GLY A 61 18.47 13.07 -7.53
C GLY A 61 17.14 13.70 -7.11
N ASP A 62 16.37 14.12 -8.10
CA ASP A 62 15.04 14.67 -7.87
C ASP A 62 14.00 13.57 -7.79
N PRO A 63 12.97 13.72 -6.92
CA PRO A 63 11.86 12.78 -6.87
C PRO A 63 11.06 12.72 -8.18
N VAL A 64 10.72 11.51 -8.59
CA VAL A 64 9.88 11.23 -9.75
C VAL A 64 8.44 10.99 -9.30
N THR A 65 7.46 11.50 -10.05
CA THR A 65 6.04 11.29 -9.77
C THR A 65 5.63 9.87 -10.15
N ILE A 66 4.92 9.19 -9.22
CA ILE A 66 4.13 8.00 -9.51
C ILE A 66 2.68 8.46 -9.69
N ASP A 67 2.14 8.25 -10.89
CA ASP A 67 0.78 8.66 -11.24
C ASP A 67 -0.24 7.61 -10.75
N ALA A 68 -0.37 7.50 -9.42
CA ALA A 68 -1.21 6.54 -8.74
C ALA A 68 -2.66 7.07 -8.67
N PRO A 69 -3.63 6.44 -9.39
CA PRO A 69 -5.00 6.91 -9.42
C PRO A 69 -5.66 6.82 -8.05
N TYR A 70 -6.41 7.84 -7.68
CA TYR A 70 -7.10 7.94 -6.38
C TYR A 70 -6.21 7.76 -5.16
N MET A 71 -4.89 7.96 -5.26
CA MET A 71 -4.00 7.80 -4.12
C MET A 71 -4.41 8.70 -2.96
N PHE A 72 -4.44 8.11 -1.76
CA PHE A 72 -4.64 8.84 -0.50
C PHE A 72 -3.34 8.87 0.31
N GLU A 73 -2.82 7.70 0.71
CA GLU A 73 -1.66 7.55 1.59
C GLU A 73 -1.09 6.13 1.51
N ASP A 74 -0.18 5.75 2.43
CA ASP A 74 0.25 4.38 2.70
C ASP A 74 1.09 3.78 1.57
N SER A 75 2.21 4.42 1.22
CA SER A 75 3.13 3.89 0.22
C SER A 75 3.75 2.57 0.65
N GLY A 76 3.70 1.57 -0.22
CA GLY A 76 4.37 0.29 -0.10
C GLY A 76 5.11 -0.05 -1.39
N ILE A 77 6.15 -0.86 -1.29
CA ILE A 77 6.92 -1.35 -2.44
C ILE A 77 7.43 -2.76 -2.21
N ASN A 78 7.27 -3.61 -3.20
CA ASN A 78 7.79 -4.97 -3.21
C ASN A 78 8.31 -5.34 -4.59
N LYS A 79 9.27 -6.26 -4.66
CA LYS A 79 9.70 -6.91 -5.91
C LYS A 79 9.23 -8.35 -5.89
N ILE A 80 8.53 -8.79 -6.93
CA ILE A 80 8.08 -10.16 -7.10
C ILE A 80 8.53 -10.62 -8.49
N GLY A 81 9.44 -11.58 -8.55
CA GLY A 81 10.15 -11.90 -9.78
C GLY A 81 10.98 -10.69 -10.23
N ASP A 82 10.82 -10.34 -11.50
CA ASP A 82 11.55 -9.21 -12.12
C ASP A 82 10.75 -7.89 -12.10
N LYS A 83 9.59 -7.85 -11.42
CA LYS A 83 8.71 -6.68 -11.41
C LYS A 83 8.62 -6.02 -10.04
N TYR A 84 8.49 -4.70 -10.07
CA TYR A 84 8.26 -3.84 -8.90
C TYR A 84 6.77 -3.57 -8.76
N TYR A 85 6.27 -3.70 -7.53
CA TYR A 85 4.87 -3.48 -7.18
C TYR A 85 4.77 -2.36 -6.16
N TYR A 86 4.33 -1.19 -6.63
CA TYR A 86 4.00 -0.07 -5.76
C TYR A 86 2.57 -0.22 -5.27
N SER A 87 2.37 -0.15 -3.95
CA SER A 87 1.06 -0.27 -3.33
C SER A 87 0.72 0.96 -2.50
N TYR A 88 -0.58 1.26 -2.36
CA TYR A 88 -1.06 2.46 -1.67
C TYR A 88 -2.53 2.33 -1.28
N CYS A 89 -2.99 3.12 -0.30
CA CYS A 89 -4.40 3.23 0.05
C CYS A 89 -5.11 4.22 -0.89
N THR A 90 -6.26 3.81 -1.46
CA THR A 90 -7.09 4.67 -2.30
C THR A 90 -7.90 5.64 -1.48
N ASN A 91 -8.22 6.80 -2.06
CA ASN A 91 -8.90 7.89 -1.40
C ASN A 91 -10.31 7.52 -0.91
N TRP A 92 -10.65 7.98 0.30
CA TRP A 92 -11.92 7.76 0.98
C TRP A 92 -13.05 8.65 0.48
N THR A 93 -12.69 9.80 -0.11
CA THR A 93 -13.67 10.80 -0.54
C THR A 93 -14.56 10.24 -1.63
N ASN A 94 -15.86 10.37 -1.44
CA ASN A 94 -16.81 10.05 -2.48
C ASN A 94 -16.76 11.11 -3.58
N VAL A 95 -16.51 10.64 -4.82
CA VAL A 95 -16.43 11.51 -6.00
C VAL A 95 -17.37 11.02 -7.08
N SER A 96 -17.95 11.95 -7.83
CA SER A 96 -18.86 11.62 -8.91
C SER A 96 -18.12 10.85 -10.03
N GLY A 97 -18.75 9.78 -10.53
CA GLY A 97 -18.14 8.94 -11.57
C GLY A 97 -16.83 8.31 -11.14
N ARG A 98 -16.74 7.85 -9.88
CA ARG A 98 -15.61 7.03 -9.42
C ARG A 98 -15.51 5.77 -10.26
N ASP A 99 -14.32 5.41 -10.65
CA ASP A 99 -14.04 4.14 -11.31
C ASP A 99 -14.36 2.99 -10.33
N GLU A 100 -15.31 2.12 -10.72
CA GLU A 100 -15.76 1.00 -9.88
C GLU A 100 -14.67 -0.04 -9.64
N THR A 101 -13.65 -0.10 -10.51
CA THR A 101 -12.48 -0.98 -10.36
C THR A 101 -11.49 -0.45 -9.33
N ILE A 102 -11.66 0.82 -8.89
CA ILE A 102 -10.81 1.48 -7.88
C ILE A 102 -11.68 1.93 -6.69
N PRO A 103 -12.20 0.99 -5.89
CA PRO A 103 -13.03 1.31 -4.73
C PRO A 103 -12.32 2.21 -3.73
N ALA A 104 -13.12 2.92 -2.93
CA ALA A 104 -12.59 3.80 -1.90
C ALA A 104 -11.93 3.00 -0.76
N ALA A 105 -10.86 3.56 -0.21
CA ALA A 105 -10.19 3.07 1.00
C ALA A 105 -9.66 1.62 0.92
N ASN A 106 -9.38 1.13 -0.27
CA ASN A 106 -8.76 -0.18 -0.49
C ASN A 106 -7.27 -0.03 -0.77
N ILE A 107 -6.51 -1.11 -0.60
CA ILE A 107 -5.11 -1.13 -1.02
C ILE A 107 -5.05 -1.50 -2.49
N ALA A 108 -4.55 -0.58 -3.28
CA ALA A 108 -4.32 -0.71 -4.71
C ALA A 108 -2.85 -1.04 -4.99
N VAL A 109 -2.60 -1.70 -6.11
CA VAL A 109 -1.26 -2.08 -6.57
C VAL A 109 -1.07 -1.61 -8.01
N MET A 110 0.13 -1.11 -8.29
CA MET A 110 0.65 -0.82 -9.62
C MET A 110 1.90 -1.66 -9.87
N GLU A 111 2.15 -2.06 -11.12
CA GLU A 111 3.36 -2.81 -11.49
C GLU A 111 4.25 -2.04 -12.47
N SER A 112 5.55 -2.32 -12.43
CA SER A 112 6.53 -1.78 -13.37
C SER A 112 7.73 -2.72 -13.52
N ASP A 113 8.41 -2.63 -14.66
CA ASP A 113 9.73 -3.23 -14.90
C ASP A 113 10.88 -2.34 -14.37
N ASN A 114 10.56 -1.14 -13.86
CA ASN A 114 11.53 -0.18 -13.37
C ASN A 114 11.11 0.37 -12.00
N PRO A 115 12.02 0.46 -11.01
CA PRO A 115 11.66 0.89 -9.65
C PRO A 115 11.21 2.35 -9.55
N MET A 116 11.49 3.19 -10.54
CA MET A 116 11.18 4.63 -10.48
C MET A 116 10.10 5.10 -11.45
N THR A 117 9.85 4.35 -12.53
CA THR A 117 8.99 4.83 -13.62
C THR A 117 8.16 3.71 -14.23
N GLY A 118 7.16 4.08 -15.04
CA GLY A 118 6.41 3.09 -15.84
C GLY A 118 5.37 2.29 -15.06
N PHE A 119 5.04 2.67 -13.85
CA PHE A 119 4.01 2.00 -13.05
C PHE A 119 2.64 2.05 -13.71
N LYS A 120 2.03 0.88 -13.86
CA LYS A 120 0.68 0.70 -14.43
C LYS A 120 -0.24 0.10 -13.37
N PHE A 121 -1.46 0.60 -13.28
CA PHE A 121 -2.45 0.11 -12.34
C PHE A 121 -2.79 -1.37 -12.63
N VAL A 122 -2.77 -2.21 -11.58
CA VAL A 122 -3.14 -3.61 -11.61
C VAL A 122 -4.53 -3.82 -11.04
N GLY A 123 -4.79 -3.30 -9.84
CA GLY A 123 -6.08 -3.43 -9.17
C GLY A 123 -6.00 -3.23 -7.67
N CYS A 124 -7.13 -3.41 -6.99
CA CYS A 124 -7.22 -3.38 -5.53
C CYS A 124 -7.13 -4.80 -4.98
N VAL A 125 -6.11 -5.07 -4.17
CA VAL A 125 -5.71 -6.42 -3.71
C VAL A 125 -6.06 -6.70 -2.25
N LEU A 126 -6.41 -5.67 -1.48
CA LEU A 126 -6.80 -5.79 -0.07
C LEU A 126 -7.90 -4.77 0.23
N LYS A 127 -9.08 -5.26 0.59
CA LYS A 127 -10.23 -4.38 0.88
C LYS A 127 -10.07 -3.73 2.26
N ASN A 128 -10.83 -2.65 2.47
CA ASN A 128 -10.87 -2.00 3.77
C ASN A 128 -11.31 -2.98 4.88
N PRO A 129 -10.71 -2.93 6.09
CA PRO A 129 -11.13 -3.76 7.23
C PRO A 129 -12.62 -3.69 7.54
N GLY A 130 -13.26 -2.57 7.24
CA GLY A 130 -14.72 -2.40 7.38
C GLY A 130 -15.53 -3.43 6.60
N THR A 131 -15.02 -3.93 5.48
CA THR A 131 -15.67 -4.96 4.66
C THR A 131 -15.78 -6.29 5.41
N TYR A 132 -14.79 -6.62 6.24
CA TYR A 132 -14.70 -7.92 6.92
C TYR A 132 -15.19 -7.87 8.38
N PHE A 133 -14.95 -6.75 9.07
CA PHE A 133 -15.13 -6.66 10.53
C PHE A 133 -16.15 -5.60 10.95
N GLY A 134 -16.74 -4.87 10.01
CA GLY A 134 -17.59 -3.71 10.33
C GLY A 134 -16.82 -2.55 10.98
N ALA A 135 -15.51 -2.66 11.05
CA ALA A 135 -14.59 -1.72 11.68
C ALA A 135 -13.84 -0.93 10.60
N SER A 136 -14.54 -0.02 9.93
CA SER A 136 -13.92 0.91 8.99
C SER A 136 -13.08 1.95 9.73
N GLY A 137 -12.26 2.65 9.01
CA GLY A 137 -11.30 3.63 9.49
C GLY A 137 -9.99 3.37 8.76
N ASN A 138 -8.96 4.10 9.00
CA ASN A 138 -7.67 4.01 8.35
C ASN A 138 -7.31 2.57 7.84
N ASN A 139 -6.74 2.47 6.66
CA ASN A 139 -6.37 1.20 6.03
C ASN A 139 -4.92 1.25 5.59
N HIS A 140 -4.01 0.77 6.44
CA HIS A 140 -2.59 0.65 6.14
C HIS A 140 -2.16 -0.80 6.06
N HIS A 141 -1.15 -1.05 5.25
CA HIS A 141 -0.66 -2.40 4.97
C HIS A 141 0.88 -2.46 4.92
N CYS A 142 1.38 -3.68 4.96
CA CYS A 142 2.73 -4.04 4.55
C CYS A 142 2.68 -5.44 3.96
N PHE A 143 3.24 -5.62 2.77
CA PHE A 143 3.44 -6.94 2.20
C PHE A 143 4.89 -7.37 2.39
N ALA A 144 5.09 -8.58 2.83
CA ALA A 144 6.43 -9.12 3.05
C ALA A 144 6.49 -10.62 2.74
N GLU A 145 7.60 -11.04 2.17
CA GLU A 145 7.93 -12.45 1.98
C GLU A 145 8.78 -12.94 3.15
N PHE A 146 8.44 -14.11 3.68
CA PHE A 146 9.24 -14.80 4.68
C PHE A 146 9.25 -16.30 4.41
N LYS A 147 10.43 -16.86 4.17
CA LYS A 147 10.65 -18.29 3.90
C LYS A 147 9.75 -18.84 2.78
N GLY A 148 9.64 -18.12 1.69
CA GLY A 148 8.87 -18.51 0.51
C GLY A 148 7.37 -18.29 0.63
N THR A 149 6.89 -17.71 1.72
CA THR A 149 5.47 -17.38 1.93
C THR A 149 5.30 -15.86 2.01
N TRP A 150 4.36 -15.34 1.24
CA TRP A 150 3.99 -13.93 1.29
C TRP A 150 2.91 -13.68 2.33
N TYR A 151 3.05 -12.59 3.06
CA TYR A 151 2.13 -12.17 4.11
C TYR A 151 1.62 -10.76 3.85
N ALA A 152 0.35 -10.54 4.15
CA ALA A 152 -0.26 -9.22 4.25
C ALA A 152 -0.40 -8.85 5.73
N PHE A 153 0.37 -7.86 6.18
CA PHE A 153 0.19 -7.24 7.48
C PHE A 153 -0.77 -6.06 7.33
N TYR A 154 -1.70 -5.94 8.22
CA TYR A 154 -2.68 -4.86 8.25
C TYR A 154 -3.12 -4.55 9.67
N HIS A 155 -3.83 -3.48 9.86
CA HIS A 155 -4.43 -3.20 11.16
C HIS A 155 -5.96 -3.04 11.05
N THR A 156 -6.65 -3.23 12.17
CA THR A 156 -8.10 -3.01 12.28
C THR A 156 -8.47 -2.53 13.68
N LYS A 157 -9.61 -1.86 13.79
CA LYS A 157 -10.24 -1.46 15.06
C LYS A 157 -11.23 -2.51 15.58
N LYS A 158 -11.21 -3.73 15.04
CA LYS A 158 -12.11 -4.82 15.40
C LYS A 158 -12.17 -5.07 16.91
N ASP A 159 -11.00 -5.11 17.58
CA ASP A 159 -10.93 -5.39 19.01
C ASP A 159 -11.44 -4.21 19.84
N THR A 160 -11.18 -2.98 19.41
CA THR A 160 -11.75 -1.77 20.02
C THR A 160 -13.28 -1.80 20.00
N LEU A 161 -13.88 -2.20 18.87
CA LEU A 161 -15.33 -2.37 18.77
C LEU A 161 -15.84 -3.49 19.66
N ALA A 162 -15.16 -4.64 19.67
CA ALA A 162 -15.54 -5.80 20.50
C ALA A 162 -15.49 -5.48 22.01
N LEU A 163 -14.56 -4.65 22.44
CA LEU A 163 -14.42 -4.20 23.82
C LEU A 163 -15.39 -3.06 24.19
N GLY A 164 -16.12 -2.51 23.21
CA GLY A 164 -17.05 -1.40 23.42
C GLY A 164 -16.37 -0.12 23.90
N THR A 165 -15.07 0.04 23.64
CA THR A 165 -14.31 1.24 24.04
C THR A 165 -14.50 2.36 23.03
N LYS A 166 -14.37 3.61 23.48
CA LYS A 166 -14.34 4.78 22.60
C LYS A 166 -12.93 5.11 22.10
N ALA A 167 -11.94 4.35 22.56
CA ALA A 167 -10.55 4.54 22.14
C ALA A 167 -10.37 4.12 20.69
N ASP A 168 -9.47 4.80 19.98
CA ASP A 168 -9.20 4.58 18.57
C ASP A 168 -7.95 3.68 18.39
N TYR A 169 -7.90 2.59 19.15
CA TYR A 169 -6.81 1.64 19.08
C TYR A 169 -6.89 0.79 17.82
N ARG A 170 -5.73 0.55 17.23
CA ARG A 170 -5.52 -0.30 16.07
C ARG A 170 -4.73 -1.52 16.49
N THR A 171 -5.25 -2.70 16.18
CA THR A 171 -4.55 -3.97 16.42
C THR A 171 -4.01 -4.49 15.10
N THR A 172 -2.74 -4.87 15.08
CA THR A 172 -2.09 -5.43 13.89
C THR A 172 -2.39 -6.92 13.77
N TYR A 173 -2.70 -7.33 12.55
CA TYR A 173 -2.90 -8.72 12.16
C TYR A 173 -2.07 -9.05 10.93
N ALA A 174 -1.94 -10.34 10.66
CA ALA A 174 -1.33 -10.85 9.43
C ALA A 174 -2.16 -12.01 8.89
N ASP A 175 -2.34 -12.03 7.59
CA ASP A 175 -2.86 -13.17 6.83
C ASP A 175 -1.87 -13.53 5.72
N ILE A 176 -2.00 -14.73 5.15
CA ILE A 176 -1.24 -15.09 3.96
C ILE A 176 -1.72 -14.21 2.81
N LEU A 177 -0.80 -13.51 2.16
CA LEU A 177 -1.07 -12.74 0.97
C LEU A 177 -1.39 -13.70 -0.19
N ASN A 178 -2.56 -13.51 -0.79
CA ASN A 178 -2.96 -14.29 -1.95
C ASN A 178 -2.27 -13.75 -3.20
N LEU A 179 -1.21 -14.41 -3.63
CA LEU A 179 -0.69 -14.22 -4.97
C LEU A 179 -1.49 -15.11 -5.94
N GLY A 180 -1.88 -14.54 -7.06
CA GLY A 180 -2.67 -15.23 -8.08
C GLY A 180 -1.88 -16.34 -8.79
N GLU A 181 -2.55 -16.99 -9.75
CA GLU A 181 -1.97 -18.10 -10.51
C GLU A 181 -0.70 -17.74 -11.29
N ASN A 182 -0.46 -16.45 -11.55
CA ASN A 182 0.76 -15.94 -12.16
C ASN A 182 1.92 -15.76 -11.16
N GLY A 183 1.71 -16.09 -9.89
CA GLY A 183 2.70 -15.87 -8.83
C GLY A 183 2.90 -14.39 -8.45
N ASN A 184 1.96 -13.54 -8.82
CA ASN A 184 1.91 -12.12 -8.52
C ASN A 184 0.47 -11.70 -8.19
N PHE A 185 0.14 -10.41 -8.28
CA PHE A 185 -1.22 -9.92 -7.96
C PHE A 185 -2.29 -10.21 -9.02
N THR A 186 -2.02 -11.06 -10.01
CA THR A 186 -2.98 -11.41 -11.08
C THR A 186 -3.13 -12.91 -11.27
N ASN A 187 -4.33 -13.32 -11.70
CA ASN A 187 -4.64 -14.67 -12.17
C ASN A 187 -4.41 -14.80 -13.68
N LYS A 188 -4.44 -16.04 -14.19
CA LYS A 188 -4.26 -16.33 -15.63
C LYS A 188 -5.31 -15.70 -16.52
N ASP A 189 -6.51 -15.48 -16.01
CA ASP A 189 -7.59 -14.81 -16.72
C ASP A 189 -7.49 -13.27 -16.68
N GLY A 190 -6.43 -12.74 -16.06
CA GLY A 190 -6.20 -11.30 -15.88
C GLY A 190 -6.94 -10.68 -14.71
N SER A 191 -7.74 -11.44 -13.97
CA SER A 191 -8.39 -10.94 -12.76
C SER A 191 -7.37 -10.69 -11.64
N VAL A 192 -7.73 -9.80 -10.73
CA VAL A 192 -6.90 -9.44 -9.57
C VAL A 192 -6.99 -10.51 -8.49
N ALA A 193 -5.86 -10.89 -7.91
CA ALA A 193 -5.80 -11.76 -6.75
C ALA A 193 -6.10 -10.95 -5.48
N ASP A 194 -7.31 -11.10 -4.94
CA ASP A 194 -7.78 -10.41 -3.75
C ASP A 194 -7.40 -11.21 -2.49
N THR A 195 -6.82 -10.55 -1.50
CA THR A 195 -6.52 -11.14 -0.19
C THR A 195 -7.65 -10.82 0.80
N LYS A 196 -8.13 -11.86 1.49
CA LYS A 196 -9.15 -11.69 2.54
C LYS A 196 -8.49 -11.50 3.89
N MET A 197 -8.90 -10.47 4.61
CA MET A 197 -8.56 -10.29 6.03
C MET A 197 -9.41 -11.22 6.89
N THR A 198 -8.80 -12.02 7.73
CA THR A 198 -9.49 -12.95 8.63
C THR A 198 -9.36 -12.56 10.10
N ALA A 199 -8.33 -11.79 10.44
CA ALA A 199 -7.90 -11.51 11.80
C ALA A 199 -7.68 -12.80 12.64
N ALA A 200 -7.47 -13.93 11.97
CA ALA A 200 -7.13 -15.19 12.61
C ALA A 200 -5.63 -15.30 12.93
N GLY A 201 -4.86 -14.45 12.27
CA GLY A 201 -3.41 -14.54 12.28
C GLY A 201 -2.88 -15.72 11.47
N VAL A 202 -1.59 -15.86 11.45
CA VAL A 202 -0.91 -17.01 10.84
C VAL A 202 -0.63 -18.06 11.93
N THR A 203 -0.85 -19.33 11.60
CA THR A 203 -0.52 -20.40 12.53
C THR A 203 0.99 -20.43 12.76
N ALA A 204 1.41 -20.16 13.99
CA ALA A 204 2.81 -20.31 14.37
C ALA A 204 3.22 -21.78 14.24
N VAL A 205 4.24 -22.04 13.45
CA VAL A 205 4.83 -23.37 13.34
C VAL A 205 5.81 -23.57 14.52
N GLY A 206 5.25 -23.94 15.67
CA GLY A 206 5.99 -24.17 16.90
C GLY A 206 6.28 -22.92 17.75
N PRO A 207 6.79 -23.07 18.96
CA PRO A 207 7.14 -21.95 19.81
C PRO A 207 8.30 -21.17 19.17
N VAL A 208 8.06 -19.94 18.80
CA VAL A 208 9.11 -19.01 18.37
C VAL A 208 9.70 -18.39 19.63
N ASN A 209 10.91 -18.79 19.99
CA ASN A 209 11.66 -18.05 20.99
C ASN A 209 12.30 -16.84 20.30
N PRO A 210 11.86 -15.59 20.59
CA PRO A 210 12.37 -14.40 19.92
C PRO A 210 13.85 -14.10 20.28
N TYR A 211 14.43 -14.86 21.20
CA TYR A 211 15.81 -14.70 21.65
C TYR A 211 16.74 -15.85 21.23
N ASN A 212 16.28 -16.74 20.35
CA ASN A 212 17.11 -17.79 19.75
C ASN A 212 17.36 -17.50 18.27
#